data_505a4144c053a457bb875170c6c4f192
#
_entry.id   505a4144c053a457bb875170c6c4f192
#
_cell.length_a   1.000
_cell.length_b   1.000
_cell.length_c   1.000
_cell.angle_alpha   90.00
_cell.angle_beta   90.00
_cell.angle_gamma   90.00
#
_symmetry.space_group_name_H-M   'P 1'
#
loop_
_entity.id
_entity.type
_entity.pdbx_description
1 polymer ?
#
loop_
_entity_poly.entity_id
_entity_poly.type
_entity_poly.pdbx_seq_one_letter_code
_entity_poly.pdbx_strand_id
1 'polypeptide(L)'
;MRIGDVLRYPYTPDPSATEVDGFPNFFNQVWLPGAPLPKLDRGISPIAPVSAIDGTRRPVILIRGNPHRAGSIVTPWQDHFSPETGHVRYYGDRKVDQPGYAVDSPGNQLLVREQFPLHTGLDVESRMRATPLVFFRGVPQAGKAQGYVQYQGFGVIERAEFVSQLDQKTQRAFSNVRYDFVVMSAVSEGEELDWGWINARRDPSLSLDDCLARAPAAWQWWVKHGSTSLPKVRRMLSRLRTVSAEEQRPPEGSKQNKTLAAIAEHYADRKHRFELLAEHVVQDVVTTSGMDYVRGWITPRSADGGADFIGRLDIGQGLGGTRLVLLGQAKCEKASVPTNGNHIARTVARLRRGWIGAYVTTSFFSRPVQAEVIDDEYPIMLVGGAQVASTVEKAMFEVGAHDVDAYLGELDTQYEERVRFRQPSEILLD
;
A
#
# COMPACT_ATOMS: atom_id res chain seq x y z
N MET A 1 -13.72 -8.50 -3.66
CA MET A 1 -12.92 -7.50 -4.42
C MET A 1 -11.75 -7.04 -3.58
N ARG A 2 -10.55 -6.98 -4.16
CA ARG A 2 -9.32 -6.42 -3.55
C ARG A 2 -8.98 -5.09 -4.19
N ILE A 3 -8.35 -4.19 -3.45
CA ILE A 3 -7.85 -2.93 -4.03
C ILE A 3 -6.85 -3.28 -5.15
N GLY A 4 -7.09 -2.69 -6.33
CA GLY A 4 -6.31 -3.00 -7.53
C GLY A 4 -7.03 -3.94 -8.51
N ASP A 5 -8.05 -4.69 -8.09
CA ASP A 5 -8.80 -5.56 -9.00
C ASP A 5 -9.43 -4.75 -10.13
N VAL A 6 -9.22 -5.21 -11.35
CA VAL A 6 -9.81 -4.62 -12.55
C VAL A 6 -11.05 -5.42 -12.95
N LEU A 7 -12.17 -4.71 -13.05
CA LEU A 7 -13.46 -5.26 -13.42
C LEU A 7 -13.86 -4.76 -14.80
N ARG A 8 -14.48 -5.63 -15.59
CA ARG A 8 -15.14 -5.23 -16.84
C ARG A 8 -16.47 -4.56 -16.54
N TYR A 9 -16.68 -3.36 -17.04
CA TYR A 9 -17.94 -2.62 -16.96
C TYR A 9 -18.55 -2.54 -18.37
N PRO A 10 -19.33 -3.56 -18.81
CA PRO A 10 -19.90 -3.61 -20.14
C PRO A 10 -21.00 -2.56 -20.33
N TYR A 11 -21.18 -2.11 -21.56
CA TYR A 11 -22.22 -1.15 -21.93
C TYR A 11 -23.62 -1.69 -21.66
N THR A 12 -23.86 -2.96 -22.03
CA THR A 12 -25.11 -3.67 -21.71
C THR A 12 -24.89 -4.46 -20.43
N PRO A 13 -25.62 -4.15 -19.34
CA PRO A 13 -25.52 -4.89 -18.10
C PRO A 13 -26.03 -6.33 -18.25
N ASP A 14 -25.19 -7.31 -17.94
CA ASP A 14 -25.55 -8.71 -17.80
C ASP A 14 -24.94 -9.29 -16.52
N PRO A 15 -25.72 -9.38 -15.43
CA PRO A 15 -25.20 -9.91 -14.18
C PRO A 15 -25.02 -11.43 -14.15
N SER A 16 -25.55 -12.16 -15.15
CA SER A 16 -25.44 -13.63 -15.20
C SER A 16 -24.04 -14.10 -15.63
N ALA A 17 -23.34 -13.31 -16.43
CA ALA A 17 -21.96 -13.59 -16.83
C ALA A 17 -20.99 -13.25 -15.69
N THR A 18 -20.22 -14.22 -15.22
CA THR A 18 -19.18 -14.02 -14.18
C THR A 18 -17.98 -13.22 -14.69
N GLU A 19 -17.63 -13.40 -15.97
CA GLU A 19 -16.53 -12.73 -16.66
C GLU A 19 -16.96 -12.21 -18.02
N VAL A 20 -16.34 -11.13 -18.45
CA VAL A 20 -16.48 -10.54 -19.78
C VAL A 20 -15.11 -10.05 -20.26
N ASP A 21 -14.74 -10.38 -21.49
CA ASP A 21 -13.43 -10.05 -22.08
C ASP A 21 -12.23 -10.56 -21.22
N GLY A 22 -12.39 -11.67 -20.47
CA GLY A 22 -11.35 -12.24 -19.60
C GLY A 22 -11.15 -11.49 -18.26
N PHE A 23 -12.09 -10.63 -17.88
CA PHE A 23 -12.08 -9.91 -16.61
C PHE A 23 -13.36 -10.17 -15.82
N PRO A 24 -13.32 -10.16 -14.48
CA PRO A 24 -14.51 -10.24 -13.65
C PRO A 24 -15.54 -9.17 -14.04
N ASN A 25 -16.79 -9.56 -14.16
CA ASN A 25 -17.86 -8.66 -14.58
C ASN A 25 -18.36 -7.84 -13.39
N PHE A 26 -18.27 -6.51 -13.49
CA PHE A 26 -18.76 -5.60 -12.45
C PHE A 26 -20.19 -5.89 -12.04
N PHE A 27 -21.11 -6.09 -13.00
CA PHE A 27 -22.52 -6.29 -12.69
C PHE A 27 -22.78 -7.62 -11.97
N ASN A 28 -22.00 -8.67 -12.24
CA ASN A 28 -22.06 -9.92 -11.49
C ASN A 28 -21.61 -9.73 -10.03
N GLN A 29 -20.51 -8.98 -9.81
CA GLN A 29 -19.96 -8.73 -8.47
C GLN A 29 -20.92 -7.96 -7.55
N VAL A 30 -21.73 -7.05 -8.10
CA VAL A 30 -22.62 -6.16 -7.33
C VAL A 30 -24.09 -6.58 -7.41
N TRP A 31 -24.37 -7.73 -7.98
CA TRP A 31 -25.73 -8.20 -8.21
C TRP A 31 -26.44 -8.63 -6.92
N LEU A 32 -27.73 -8.30 -6.86
CA LEU A 32 -28.68 -8.85 -5.91
C LEU A 32 -29.95 -9.22 -6.71
N PRO A 33 -30.34 -10.52 -6.77
CA PRO A 33 -31.52 -10.93 -7.46
C PRO A 33 -32.78 -10.17 -6.99
N GLY A 34 -33.60 -9.74 -7.95
CA GLY A 34 -34.79 -8.96 -7.66
C GLY A 34 -34.59 -7.47 -7.33
N ALA A 35 -33.35 -6.99 -7.26
CA ALA A 35 -33.05 -5.59 -7.01
C ALA A 35 -32.42 -4.89 -8.24
N PRO A 36 -32.63 -3.55 -8.40
CA PRO A 36 -32.00 -2.79 -9.47
C PRO A 36 -30.46 -2.92 -9.43
N LEU A 37 -29.84 -3.06 -10.60
CA LEU A 37 -28.39 -3.13 -10.73
C LEU A 37 -27.74 -1.77 -10.39
N PRO A 38 -26.70 -1.75 -9.55
CA PRO A 38 -25.88 -0.56 -9.35
C PRO A 38 -25.20 -0.15 -10.64
N LYS A 39 -25.13 1.15 -10.91
CA LYS A 39 -24.48 1.72 -12.09
C LYS A 39 -23.40 2.71 -11.70
N LEU A 40 -22.38 2.82 -12.55
CA LEU A 40 -21.29 3.79 -12.46
C LEU A 40 -21.39 4.86 -13.56
N ASP A 41 -22.62 5.26 -13.92
CA ASP A 41 -22.89 6.17 -15.03
C ASP A 41 -22.47 7.62 -14.70
N ARG A 42 -22.43 7.94 -13.41
CA ARG A 42 -22.07 9.26 -12.88
C ARG A 42 -20.83 9.15 -12.00
N GLY A 43 -20.19 10.28 -11.74
CA GLY A 43 -19.09 10.35 -10.77
C GLY A 43 -19.53 9.99 -9.35
N ILE A 44 -20.73 10.42 -8.94
CA ILE A 44 -21.37 10.09 -7.67
C ILE A 44 -22.66 9.33 -8.01
N SER A 45 -22.70 8.04 -7.71
CA SER A 45 -23.78 7.10 -8.09
C SER A 45 -24.35 6.42 -6.85
N PRO A 46 -25.38 7.01 -6.20
CA PRO A 46 -26.02 6.40 -5.02
C PRO A 46 -26.95 5.25 -5.42
N ILE A 47 -26.99 4.21 -4.60
CA ILE A 47 -28.10 3.25 -4.61
C ILE A 47 -29.29 3.86 -3.86
N ALA A 48 -30.52 3.57 -4.32
CA ALA A 48 -31.73 4.08 -3.69
C ALA A 48 -31.82 3.72 -2.20
N PRO A 49 -32.35 4.60 -1.36
CA PRO A 49 -32.59 4.29 0.05
C PRO A 49 -33.56 3.11 0.21
N VAL A 50 -33.42 2.39 1.30
CA VAL A 50 -34.26 1.26 1.71
C VAL A 50 -34.94 1.62 3.02
N SER A 51 -36.26 1.43 3.10
CA SER A 51 -37.03 1.50 4.33
C SER A 51 -36.93 0.17 5.06
N ALA A 52 -36.10 0.11 6.08
CA ALA A 52 -35.82 -1.08 6.87
C ALA A 52 -36.54 -1.05 8.23
N ILE A 53 -36.46 -2.15 8.97
CA ILE A 53 -37.12 -2.32 10.29
C ILE A 53 -36.73 -1.28 11.32
N ASP A 54 -35.53 -0.68 11.20
CA ASP A 54 -34.94 0.30 12.11
C ASP A 54 -34.85 1.73 11.50
N GLY A 55 -35.51 1.94 10.35
CA GLY A 55 -35.56 3.24 9.69
C GLY A 55 -35.03 3.20 8.25
N THR A 56 -35.00 4.38 7.63
CA THR A 56 -34.51 4.51 6.24
C THR A 56 -32.98 4.61 6.22
N ARG A 57 -32.34 3.80 5.36
CA ARG A 57 -30.89 3.82 5.13
C ARG A 57 -30.55 3.76 3.66
N ARG A 58 -29.44 4.37 3.29
CA ARG A 58 -28.84 4.19 1.96
C ARG A 58 -27.81 3.07 2.03
N PRO A 59 -27.86 2.07 1.12
CA PRO A 59 -26.94 0.94 1.18
C PRO A 59 -25.49 1.32 0.91
N VAL A 60 -25.25 2.10 -0.15
CA VAL A 60 -23.90 2.51 -0.61
C VAL A 60 -24.00 3.70 -1.57
N ILE A 61 -22.92 4.47 -1.66
CA ILE A 61 -22.67 5.45 -2.71
C ILE A 61 -21.40 5.04 -3.46
N LEU A 62 -21.50 4.86 -4.77
CA LEU A 62 -20.37 4.55 -5.62
C LEU A 62 -19.75 5.84 -6.13
N ILE A 63 -18.45 5.99 -5.95
CA ILE A 63 -17.66 7.14 -6.43
C ILE A 63 -16.77 6.65 -7.56
N ARG A 64 -16.89 7.26 -8.73
CA ARG A 64 -16.06 6.93 -9.91
C ARG A 64 -15.25 8.12 -10.37
N GLY A 65 -13.92 8.02 -10.33
CA GLY A 65 -13.00 8.94 -10.99
C GLY A 65 -12.62 8.48 -12.39
N ASN A 66 -12.45 9.42 -13.30
CA ASN A 66 -11.99 9.18 -14.67
C ASN A 66 -10.68 9.92 -14.94
N PRO A 67 -9.53 9.29 -14.68
CA PRO A 67 -8.22 9.95 -14.83
C PRO A 67 -7.91 10.37 -16.28
N HIS A 68 -8.55 9.77 -17.28
CA HIS A 68 -8.39 10.16 -18.70
C HIS A 68 -8.85 11.60 -19.00
N ARG A 69 -9.65 12.18 -18.14
CA ARG A 69 -10.08 13.59 -18.26
C ARG A 69 -9.31 14.50 -17.32
N ALA A 70 -8.54 13.94 -16.42
CA ALA A 70 -7.77 14.67 -15.45
C ALA A 70 -6.59 15.39 -16.12
N GLY A 71 -6.42 16.69 -15.83
CA GLY A 71 -5.34 17.49 -16.39
C GLY A 71 -5.50 17.84 -17.87
N SER A 72 -6.65 17.56 -18.48
CA SER A 72 -6.96 18.12 -19.80
C SER A 72 -7.30 19.62 -19.69
N ILE A 73 -7.17 20.34 -20.80
CA ILE A 73 -7.62 21.74 -20.89
C ILE A 73 -9.10 21.92 -20.45
N VAL A 74 -9.89 20.85 -20.61
CA VAL A 74 -11.33 20.85 -20.28
C VAL A 74 -11.60 20.57 -18.79
N THR A 75 -10.73 19.82 -18.11
CA THR A 75 -10.84 19.47 -16.69
C THR A 75 -9.47 19.52 -16.01
N PRO A 76 -8.97 20.71 -15.65
CA PRO A 76 -7.66 20.85 -14.99
C PRO A 76 -7.68 20.31 -13.54
N TRP A 77 -8.83 19.99 -12.99
CA TRP A 77 -9.05 19.49 -11.64
C TRP A 77 -8.96 17.97 -11.67
N GLN A 78 -7.97 17.44 -10.98
CA GLN A 78 -7.71 16.01 -10.97
C GLN A 78 -8.27 15.36 -9.72
N ASP A 79 -9.12 14.34 -9.91
CA ASP A 79 -9.37 13.37 -8.87
C ASP A 79 -8.07 12.58 -8.63
N HIS A 80 -7.68 12.47 -7.37
CA HIS A 80 -6.47 11.77 -6.96
C HIS A 80 -6.84 10.56 -6.12
N PHE A 81 -6.43 9.38 -6.59
CA PHE A 81 -6.68 8.10 -5.93
C PHE A 81 -5.35 7.51 -5.48
N SER A 82 -5.11 7.49 -4.18
CA SER A 82 -3.94 6.89 -3.53
C SER A 82 -4.40 5.94 -2.43
N PRO A 83 -4.96 4.78 -2.79
CA PRO A 83 -5.45 3.83 -1.80
C PRO A 83 -4.34 3.32 -0.88
N GLU A 84 -3.10 3.24 -1.36
CA GLU A 84 -1.93 2.84 -0.57
C GLU A 84 -1.58 3.84 0.54
N THR A 85 -2.01 5.10 0.42
CA THR A 85 -1.88 6.12 1.47
C THR A 85 -3.18 6.34 2.25
N GLY A 86 -4.23 5.58 1.90
CA GLY A 86 -5.55 5.71 2.51
C GLY A 86 -6.29 6.98 2.16
N HIS A 87 -6.02 7.57 0.99
CA HIS A 87 -6.55 8.87 0.61
C HIS A 87 -7.12 8.89 -0.82
N VAL A 88 -8.32 9.45 -0.96
CA VAL A 88 -8.88 9.83 -2.25
C VAL A 88 -9.32 11.28 -2.17
N ARG A 89 -8.83 12.10 -3.11
CA ARG A 89 -9.33 13.46 -3.35
C ARG A 89 -10.24 13.44 -4.55
N TYR A 90 -11.42 14.03 -4.41
CA TYR A 90 -12.44 14.03 -5.42
C TYR A 90 -13.09 15.40 -5.54
N TYR A 91 -13.42 15.82 -6.77
CA TYR A 91 -14.16 17.05 -7.02
C TYR A 91 -15.61 16.73 -7.36
N GLY A 92 -16.53 17.43 -6.72
CA GLY A 92 -17.96 17.21 -6.85
C GLY A 92 -18.52 17.43 -8.26
N ASP A 93 -19.80 17.15 -8.41
CA ASP A 93 -20.48 17.03 -9.70
C ASP A 93 -21.00 18.39 -10.28
N ARG A 94 -20.65 19.52 -9.67
CA ARG A 94 -21.02 20.85 -10.16
C ARG A 94 -20.37 21.17 -11.50
N LYS A 95 -21.13 21.80 -12.40
CA LYS A 95 -20.67 22.28 -13.71
C LYS A 95 -20.82 23.78 -13.80
N VAL A 96 -20.02 24.44 -14.65
CA VAL A 96 -19.97 25.91 -14.83
C VAL A 96 -21.31 26.51 -15.22
N ASP A 97 -22.10 25.81 -16.04
CA ASP A 97 -23.37 26.30 -16.57
C ASP A 97 -24.59 25.99 -15.68
N GLN A 98 -24.39 25.34 -14.53
CA GLN A 98 -25.48 25.06 -13.61
C GLN A 98 -25.82 26.27 -12.74
N PRO A 99 -27.10 26.71 -12.65
CA PRO A 99 -27.50 27.78 -11.74
C PRO A 99 -27.41 27.35 -10.28
N GLY A 100 -27.34 28.30 -9.34
CA GLY A 100 -27.31 28.06 -7.91
C GLY A 100 -25.91 27.85 -7.32
N TYR A 101 -25.83 27.27 -6.13
CA TYR A 101 -24.61 27.11 -5.35
C TYR A 101 -23.96 25.72 -5.59
N ALA A 102 -22.71 25.55 -5.17
CA ALA A 102 -21.95 24.28 -5.29
C ALA A 102 -22.71 23.10 -4.69
N VAL A 103 -23.42 23.29 -3.59
CA VAL A 103 -24.18 22.25 -2.89
C VAL A 103 -25.55 21.91 -3.49
N ASP A 104 -25.97 22.62 -4.54
CA ASP A 104 -27.28 22.38 -5.15
C ASP A 104 -27.22 21.29 -6.23
N SER A 105 -26.04 20.91 -6.68
CA SER A 105 -25.92 19.73 -7.55
C SER A 105 -26.21 18.45 -6.76
N PRO A 106 -26.91 17.49 -7.37
CA PRO A 106 -27.46 16.32 -6.63
C PRO A 106 -26.40 15.51 -5.87
N GLY A 107 -25.22 15.31 -6.46
CA GLY A 107 -24.15 14.57 -5.83
C GLY A 107 -23.53 15.33 -4.66
N ASN A 108 -23.27 16.65 -4.82
CA ASN A 108 -22.78 17.47 -3.74
C ASN A 108 -23.82 17.62 -2.61
N GLN A 109 -25.10 17.77 -2.94
CA GLN A 109 -26.17 17.80 -1.94
C GLN A 109 -26.16 16.54 -1.07
N LEU A 110 -26.10 15.38 -1.71
CA LEU A 110 -26.04 14.09 -1.03
C LEU A 110 -24.81 13.98 -0.12
N LEU A 111 -23.63 14.28 -0.65
CA LEU A 111 -22.39 14.10 0.13
C LEU A 111 -22.25 15.15 1.24
N VAL A 112 -22.54 16.44 0.98
CA VAL A 112 -22.34 17.51 1.98
C VAL A 112 -23.47 17.54 3.00
N ARG A 113 -24.72 17.47 2.56
CA ARG A 113 -25.87 17.68 3.47
C ARG A 113 -26.30 16.43 4.20
N GLU A 114 -26.24 15.26 3.52
CA GLU A 114 -26.70 14.01 4.12
C GLU A 114 -25.56 13.19 4.75
N GLN A 115 -24.43 13.04 4.05
CA GLN A 115 -23.39 12.08 4.46
C GLN A 115 -22.26 12.69 5.30
N PHE A 116 -21.81 13.91 4.99
CA PHE A 116 -20.72 14.52 5.73
C PHE A 116 -20.99 14.65 7.24
N PRO A 117 -22.19 15.09 7.68
CA PRO A 117 -22.51 15.11 9.11
C PRO A 117 -22.49 13.72 9.77
N LEU A 118 -22.89 12.66 9.06
CA LEU A 118 -22.87 11.30 9.57
C LEU A 118 -21.46 10.74 9.64
N HIS A 119 -20.62 11.02 8.62
CA HIS A 119 -19.24 10.55 8.58
C HIS A 119 -18.33 11.26 9.60
N THR A 120 -18.62 12.50 9.94
CA THR A 120 -17.89 13.27 10.95
C THR A 120 -18.57 13.29 12.32
N GLY A 121 -19.69 12.58 12.47
CA GLY A 121 -20.46 12.49 13.70
C GLY A 121 -19.63 11.98 14.90
N LEU A 122 -19.79 12.64 16.04
CA LEU A 122 -19.05 12.29 17.25
C LEU A 122 -19.62 11.05 17.96
N ASP A 123 -20.90 10.78 17.76
CA ASP A 123 -21.60 9.65 18.40
C ASP A 123 -21.65 8.42 17.48
N VAL A 124 -21.82 7.27 18.10
CA VAL A 124 -21.88 5.97 17.41
C VAL A 124 -23.13 5.85 16.53
N GLU A 125 -24.26 6.41 16.97
CA GLU A 125 -25.53 6.30 16.25
C GLU A 125 -25.46 7.01 14.88
N SER A 126 -24.91 8.22 14.83
CA SER A 126 -24.68 8.95 13.59
C SER A 126 -23.80 8.11 12.63
N ARG A 127 -22.70 7.54 13.12
CA ARG A 127 -21.80 6.72 12.30
C ARG A 127 -22.44 5.40 11.86
N MET A 128 -23.30 4.79 12.66
CA MET A 128 -24.08 3.61 12.27
C MET A 128 -24.96 3.89 11.05
N ARG A 129 -25.56 5.08 10.98
CA ARG A 129 -26.42 5.53 9.87
C ARG A 129 -25.64 5.96 8.64
N ALA A 130 -24.34 6.19 8.76
CA ALA A 130 -23.49 6.61 7.66
C ALA A 130 -23.52 5.62 6.49
N THR A 131 -23.49 6.15 5.27
CA THR A 131 -23.46 5.36 4.05
C THR A 131 -22.02 5.08 3.64
N PRO A 132 -21.60 3.83 3.46
CA PRO A 132 -20.28 3.54 2.93
C PRO A 132 -20.11 4.10 1.51
N LEU A 133 -18.95 4.70 1.27
CA LEU A 133 -18.52 5.11 -0.07
C LEU A 133 -17.64 4.01 -0.64
N VAL A 134 -17.87 3.60 -1.89
CA VAL A 134 -17.05 2.61 -2.57
C VAL A 134 -16.43 3.25 -3.81
N PHE A 135 -15.11 3.14 -3.92
CA PHE A 135 -14.32 3.89 -4.87
C PHE A 135 -13.91 3.04 -6.07
N PHE A 136 -14.12 3.59 -7.26
CA PHE A 136 -13.68 3.01 -8.53
C PHE A 136 -12.94 4.04 -9.37
N ARG A 137 -11.94 3.59 -10.10
CA ARG A 137 -11.20 4.39 -11.07
C ARG A 137 -11.35 3.79 -12.46
N GLY A 138 -11.70 4.60 -13.45
CA GLY A 138 -11.65 4.18 -14.84
C GLY A 138 -10.20 3.91 -15.26
N VAL A 139 -9.93 2.74 -15.84
CA VAL A 139 -8.59 2.36 -16.30
C VAL A 139 -8.63 1.90 -17.75
N PRO A 140 -7.60 2.23 -18.57
CA PRO A 140 -7.44 1.63 -19.89
C PRO A 140 -6.99 0.18 -19.72
N GLN A 141 -7.57 -0.73 -20.50
CA GLN A 141 -7.22 -2.14 -20.45
C GLN A 141 -7.41 -2.79 -21.83
N ALA A 142 -6.56 -3.76 -22.18
CA ALA A 142 -6.65 -4.51 -23.42
C ALA A 142 -6.79 -3.63 -24.68
N GLY A 143 -6.06 -2.50 -24.75
CA GLY A 143 -6.11 -1.54 -25.86
C GLY A 143 -7.37 -0.66 -25.91
N LYS A 144 -8.32 -0.83 -24.96
CA LYS A 144 -9.53 -0.01 -24.86
C LYS A 144 -9.39 1.05 -23.76
N ALA A 145 -9.66 2.31 -24.09
CA ALA A 145 -9.59 3.43 -23.15
C ALA A 145 -10.74 3.45 -22.13
N GLN A 146 -11.85 2.73 -22.39
CA GLN A 146 -13.06 2.75 -21.59
C GLN A 146 -13.62 1.34 -21.42
N GLY A 147 -14.53 1.19 -20.43
CA GLY A 147 -15.23 -0.05 -20.16
C GLY A 147 -14.56 -0.94 -19.13
N TYR A 148 -13.54 -0.45 -18.45
CA TYR A 148 -12.90 -1.11 -17.31
C TYR A 148 -12.84 -0.17 -16.13
N VAL A 149 -13.05 -0.72 -14.93
CA VAL A 149 -12.98 0.02 -13.68
C VAL A 149 -12.12 -0.76 -12.69
N GLN A 150 -11.27 -0.06 -11.97
CA GLN A 150 -10.44 -0.63 -10.94
C GLN A 150 -11.01 -0.28 -9.57
N TYR A 151 -11.18 -1.27 -8.71
CA TYR A 151 -11.62 -1.08 -7.34
C TYR A 151 -10.50 -0.43 -6.52
N GLN A 152 -10.84 0.64 -5.78
CA GLN A 152 -9.89 1.46 -5.02
C GLN A 152 -10.14 1.43 -3.50
N GLY A 153 -11.01 0.56 -3.02
CA GLY A 153 -11.39 0.46 -1.62
C GLY A 153 -12.75 1.07 -1.32
N PHE A 154 -13.08 1.13 -0.04
CA PHE A 154 -14.28 1.78 0.49
C PHE A 154 -13.88 2.77 1.58
N GLY A 155 -14.79 3.65 2.02
CA GLY A 155 -14.40 4.62 3.03
C GLY A 155 -15.45 5.64 3.40
N VAL A 156 -14.97 6.74 3.99
CA VAL A 156 -15.78 7.83 4.55
C VAL A 156 -15.26 9.18 4.12
N ILE A 157 -16.12 10.21 4.22
CA ILE A 157 -15.72 11.61 4.02
C ILE A 157 -14.96 12.08 5.28
N GLU A 158 -13.72 12.53 5.11
CA GLU A 158 -12.95 13.16 6.17
C GLU A 158 -13.12 14.66 6.16
N ARG A 159 -13.12 15.24 4.96
CA ARG A 159 -13.16 16.69 4.75
C ARG A 159 -13.98 17.05 3.51
N ALA A 160 -14.71 18.15 3.59
CA ALA A 160 -15.39 18.77 2.46
C ALA A 160 -15.13 20.26 2.48
N GLU A 161 -14.68 20.82 1.36
CA GLU A 161 -14.31 22.23 1.22
C GLU A 161 -14.91 22.84 -0.03
N PHE A 162 -15.38 24.08 0.09
CA PHE A 162 -15.73 24.88 -1.08
C PHE A 162 -14.46 25.34 -1.79
N VAL A 163 -14.43 25.13 -3.09
CA VAL A 163 -13.32 25.53 -3.96
C VAL A 163 -13.83 26.33 -5.15
N SER A 164 -13.04 27.29 -5.62
CA SER A 164 -13.28 27.96 -6.89
C SER A 164 -12.54 27.22 -8.00
N GLN A 165 -13.26 26.87 -9.05
CA GLN A 165 -12.72 26.23 -10.25
C GLN A 165 -12.89 27.17 -11.44
N LEU A 166 -11.97 27.10 -12.41
CA LEU A 166 -12.04 27.88 -13.66
C LEU A 166 -12.35 26.93 -14.82
N ASP A 167 -13.42 27.18 -15.53
CA ASP A 167 -13.69 26.50 -16.79
C ASP A 167 -12.80 27.08 -17.88
N GLN A 168 -11.93 26.27 -18.45
CA GLN A 168 -10.94 26.69 -19.42
C GLN A 168 -11.55 27.11 -20.78
N LYS A 169 -12.73 26.61 -21.13
CA LYS A 169 -13.40 26.95 -22.38
C LYS A 169 -14.09 28.29 -22.30
N THR A 170 -14.82 28.51 -21.23
CA THR A 170 -15.62 29.73 -21.05
C THR A 170 -14.89 30.81 -20.28
N GLN A 171 -13.71 30.52 -19.70
CA GLN A 171 -12.95 31.40 -18.80
C GLN A 171 -13.80 31.92 -17.63
N ARG A 172 -14.80 31.16 -17.20
CA ARG A 172 -15.69 31.50 -16.11
C ARG A 172 -15.33 30.73 -14.85
N ALA A 173 -15.22 31.44 -13.75
CA ALA A 173 -15.07 30.81 -12.44
C ALA A 173 -16.42 30.26 -11.95
N PHE A 174 -16.41 29.13 -11.28
CA PHE A 174 -17.57 28.55 -10.62
C PHE A 174 -17.14 27.86 -9.31
N SER A 175 -18.07 27.83 -8.35
CA SER A 175 -17.84 27.15 -7.09
C SER A 175 -18.15 25.65 -7.20
N ASN A 176 -17.35 24.81 -6.56
CA ASN A 176 -17.58 23.38 -6.43
C ASN A 176 -17.22 22.93 -5.00
N VAL A 177 -17.36 21.66 -4.71
CA VAL A 177 -16.91 21.04 -3.46
C VAL A 177 -15.76 20.09 -3.76
N ARG A 178 -14.68 20.18 -2.99
CA ARG A 178 -13.59 19.22 -2.94
C ARG A 178 -13.77 18.33 -1.73
N TYR A 179 -13.68 17.05 -1.93
CA TYR A 179 -13.74 16.03 -0.89
C TYR A 179 -12.38 15.39 -0.69
N ASP A 180 -11.99 15.21 0.55
CA ASP A 180 -10.93 14.29 0.94
C ASP A 180 -11.59 13.10 1.67
N PHE A 181 -11.40 11.90 1.13
CA PHE A 181 -11.94 10.66 1.67
C PHE A 181 -10.84 9.85 2.32
N VAL A 182 -11.16 9.21 3.43
CA VAL A 182 -10.34 8.13 4.00
C VAL A 182 -10.73 6.84 3.34
N VAL A 183 -9.74 6.12 2.80
CA VAL A 183 -9.92 4.79 2.23
C VAL A 183 -9.66 3.74 3.30
N MET A 184 -10.50 2.74 3.33
CA MET A 184 -10.40 1.53 4.14
C MET A 184 -10.28 0.32 3.21
N SER A 185 -9.68 -0.76 3.69
CA SER A 185 -9.55 -2.01 2.94
C SER A 185 -9.81 -3.22 3.80
N ALA A 186 -10.47 -4.22 3.24
CA ALA A 186 -10.59 -5.53 3.85
C ALA A 186 -9.30 -6.35 3.75
N VAL A 187 -8.42 -6.01 2.80
CA VAL A 187 -7.13 -6.73 2.57
C VAL A 187 -6.22 -6.72 3.80
N SER A 188 -6.32 -5.70 4.67
CA SER A 188 -5.58 -5.64 5.93
C SER A 188 -5.81 -6.86 6.83
N GLU A 189 -6.90 -7.59 6.59
CA GLU A 189 -7.30 -8.79 7.32
C GLU A 189 -7.10 -10.07 6.50
N GLY A 190 -6.48 -9.95 5.31
CA GLY A 190 -6.32 -11.05 4.37
C GLY A 190 -7.60 -11.40 3.60
N GLU A 191 -8.64 -10.58 3.72
CA GLU A 191 -9.96 -10.81 3.14
C GLU A 191 -10.20 -9.92 1.92
N GLU A 192 -11.13 -10.35 1.08
CA GLU A 192 -11.70 -9.53 0.01
C GLU A 192 -12.91 -8.76 0.52
N LEU A 193 -13.20 -7.57 -0.04
CA LEU A 193 -14.48 -6.93 0.21
C LEU A 193 -15.60 -7.86 -0.30
N ASP A 194 -16.34 -8.44 0.62
CA ASP A 194 -17.56 -9.17 0.32
C ASP A 194 -18.70 -8.17 0.05
N TRP A 195 -19.23 -8.18 -1.17
CA TRP A 195 -20.38 -7.35 -1.53
C TRP A 195 -21.65 -7.78 -0.78
N GLY A 196 -21.65 -8.95 -0.18
CA GLY A 196 -22.71 -9.43 0.71
C GLY A 196 -23.03 -8.45 1.85
N TRP A 197 -22.03 -7.71 2.35
CA TRP A 197 -22.25 -6.62 3.30
C TRP A 197 -23.16 -5.51 2.72
N ILE A 198 -22.89 -5.06 1.50
CA ILE A 198 -23.71 -4.04 0.83
C ILE A 198 -25.11 -4.58 0.53
N ASN A 199 -25.22 -5.86 0.14
CA ASN A 199 -26.50 -6.53 -0.08
C ASN A 199 -27.31 -6.67 1.24
N ALA A 200 -26.66 -6.94 2.37
CA ALA A 200 -27.32 -6.90 3.69
C ALA A 200 -27.90 -5.51 3.99
N ARG A 201 -27.19 -4.42 3.64
CA ARG A 201 -27.71 -3.05 3.78
C ARG A 201 -28.89 -2.74 2.84
N ARG A 202 -29.09 -3.54 1.78
CA ARG A 202 -30.25 -3.46 0.85
C ARG A 202 -31.45 -4.28 1.33
N ASP A 203 -31.26 -5.17 2.30
CA ASP A 203 -32.33 -6.02 2.82
C ASP A 203 -33.15 -5.26 3.88
N PRO A 204 -34.44 -4.99 3.64
CA PRO A 204 -35.28 -4.27 4.58
C PRO A 204 -35.56 -5.02 5.88
N SER A 205 -35.38 -6.34 5.92
CA SER A 205 -35.59 -7.18 7.11
C SER A 205 -34.45 -7.17 8.10
N LEU A 206 -33.26 -6.65 7.73
CA LEU A 206 -32.08 -6.58 8.59
C LEU A 206 -31.97 -5.21 9.24
N SER A 207 -31.54 -5.18 10.51
CA SER A 207 -31.19 -3.95 11.23
C SER A 207 -29.81 -3.41 10.83
N LEU A 208 -29.48 -2.19 11.27
CA LEU A 208 -28.12 -1.64 11.10
C LEU A 208 -27.07 -2.44 11.88
N ASP A 209 -27.43 -3.00 13.04
CA ASP A 209 -26.57 -3.88 13.82
C ASP A 209 -26.25 -5.17 13.07
N ASP A 210 -27.27 -5.81 12.45
CA ASP A 210 -27.06 -6.98 11.60
C ASP A 210 -26.17 -6.69 10.39
N CYS A 211 -26.32 -5.49 9.83
CA CYS A 211 -25.48 -5.03 8.73
C CYS A 211 -24.05 -4.74 9.19
N LEU A 212 -23.87 -4.15 10.38
CA LEU A 212 -22.56 -3.85 10.95
C LEU A 212 -21.79 -5.14 11.26
N ALA A 213 -22.46 -6.16 11.79
CA ALA A 213 -21.85 -7.47 12.06
C ALA A 213 -21.22 -8.13 10.83
N ARG A 214 -21.73 -7.79 9.63
CA ARG A 214 -21.23 -8.28 8.32
C ARG A 214 -20.26 -7.33 7.64
N ALA A 215 -20.02 -6.17 8.23
CA ALA A 215 -19.13 -5.17 7.68
C ALA A 215 -17.66 -5.58 7.88
N PRO A 216 -16.74 -5.13 7.00
CA PRO A 216 -15.31 -5.28 7.23
C PRO A 216 -14.89 -4.69 8.58
N ALA A 217 -13.91 -5.31 9.24
CA ALA A 217 -13.47 -4.90 10.57
C ALA A 217 -13.01 -3.43 10.63
N ALA A 218 -12.42 -2.92 9.55
CA ALA A 218 -12.05 -1.50 9.45
C ALA A 218 -13.27 -0.57 9.57
N TRP A 219 -14.41 -0.95 8.95
CA TRP A 219 -15.67 -0.20 9.08
C TRP A 219 -16.24 -0.31 10.49
N GLN A 220 -16.31 -1.52 11.05
CA GLN A 220 -16.78 -1.75 12.43
C GLN A 220 -15.96 -0.93 13.43
N TRP A 221 -14.63 -0.93 13.25
CA TRP A 221 -13.72 -0.16 14.09
C TRP A 221 -13.97 1.35 14.00
N TRP A 222 -14.16 1.87 12.77
CA TRP A 222 -14.48 3.27 12.57
C TRP A 222 -15.84 3.65 13.18
N VAL A 223 -16.88 2.84 13.00
CA VAL A 223 -18.19 3.10 13.63
C VAL A 223 -18.05 3.23 15.14
N LYS A 224 -17.28 2.35 15.76
CA LYS A 224 -17.07 2.33 17.20
C LYS A 224 -16.25 3.54 17.69
N HIS A 225 -15.18 3.89 17.02
CA HIS A 225 -14.15 4.82 17.51
C HIS A 225 -14.12 6.18 16.77
N GLY A 226 -14.81 6.33 15.65
CA GLY A 226 -14.87 7.58 14.88
C GLY A 226 -13.52 8.01 14.31
N SER A 227 -13.30 9.31 14.25
CA SER A 227 -12.10 9.93 13.66
C SER A 227 -10.80 9.51 14.35
N THR A 228 -10.83 9.15 15.62
CA THR A 228 -9.64 8.69 16.35
C THR A 228 -9.10 7.35 15.83
N SER A 229 -9.92 6.59 15.11
CA SER A 229 -9.49 5.33 14.48
C SER A 229 -8.80 5.52 13.12
N LEU A 230 -8.98 6.66 12.47
CA LEU A 230 -8.52 6.88 11.09
C LEU A 230 -7.01 6.70 10.91
N PRO A 231 -6.13 7.15 11.81
CA PRO A 231 -4.70 6.89 11.68
C PRO A 231 -4.36 5.39 11.67
N LYS A 232 -5.06 4.60 12.51
CA LYS A 232 -4.88 3.14 12.53
C LYS A 232 -5.41 2.49 11.26
N VAL A 233 -6.60 2.89 10.80
CA VAL A 233 -7.20 2.39 9.55
C VAL A 233 -6.30 2.68 8.35
N ARG A 234 -5.70 3.88 8.28
CA ARG A 234 -4.74 4.23 7.22
C ARG A 234 -3.47 3.37 7.28
N ARG A 235 -2.93 3.13 8.46
CA ARG A 235 -1.76 2.24 8.62
C ARG A 235 -2.03 0.82 8.13
N MET A 236 -3.24 0.30 8.36
CA MET A 236 -3.62 -1.03 7.86
C MET A 236 -3.52 -1.12 6.33
N LEU A 237 -3.72 -0.03 5.60
CA LEU A 237 -3.55 0.01 4.14
C LEU A 237 -2.10 -0.12 3.69
N SER A 238 -1.13 0.25 4.53
CA SER A 238 0.30 0.08 4.20
C SER A 238 0.69 -1.38 4.03
N ARG A 239 -0.12 -2.32 4.54
CA ARG A 239 0.03 -3.77 4.26
C ARG A 239 -0.16 -4.14 2.79
N LEU A 240 -0.75 -3.26 1.96
CA LEU A 240 -0.77 -3.41 0.50
C LEU A 240 0.63 -3.36 -0.11
N ARG A 241 1.62 -2.84 0.63
CA ARG A 241 3.04 -2.82 0.22
C ARG A 241 3.77 -4.14 0.46
N THR A 242 3.11 -5.14 1.07
CA THR A 242 3.74 -6.45 1.24
C THR A 242 3.96 -7.12 -0.12
N VAL A 243 5.13 -7.71 -0.27
CA VAL A 243 5.57 -8.40 -1.49
C VAL A 243 5.38 -9.89 -1.32
N SER A 244 4.93 -10.60 -2.35
CA SER A 244 4.74 -12.04 -2.29
C SER A 244 6.07 -12.80 -2.15
N ALA A 245 6.02 -14.05 -1.71
CA ALA A 245 7.22 -14.89 -1.60
C ALA A 245 7.85 -15.16 -2.98
N GLU A 246 7.04 -15.23 -4.03
CA GLU A 246 7.46 -15.43 -5.40
C GLU A 246 8.26 -14.23 -5.94
N GLU A 247 7.80 -13.00 -5.64
CA GLU A 247 8.49 -11.77 -6.05
C GLU A 247 9.80 -11.53 -5.31
N GLN A 248 9.95 -12.08 -4.09
CA GLN A 248 11.17 -11.97 -3.28
C GLN A 248 12.23 -13.03 -3.61
N ARG A 249 11.89 -14.03 -4.42
CA ARG A 249 12.78 -15.10 -4.83
C ARG A 249 13.02 -15.03 -6.33
N PRO A 250 14.23 -15.34 -6.81
CA PRO A 250 14.46 -15.46 -8.24
C PRO A 250 13.56 -16.54 -8.85
N PRO A 251 13.04 -16.34 -10.08
CA PRO A 251 12.28 -17.37 -10.78
C PRO A 251 13.06 -18.69 -10.90
N GLU A 252 12.38 -19.80 -10.68
CA GLU A 252 12.99 -21.12 -10.74
C GLU A 252 13.67 -21.37 -12.10
N GLY A 253 14.87 -21.92 -12.07
CA GLY A 253 15.67 -22.16 -13.27
C GLY A 253 16.33 -20.93 -13.91
N SER A 254 16.06 -19.73 -13.44
CA SER A 254 16.69 -18.51 -13.92
C SER A 254 18.18 -18.45 -13.57
N LYS A 255 18.93 -17.55 -14.22
CA LYS A 255 20.32 -17.26 -13.87
C LYS A 255 20.43 -16.82 -12.41
N GLN A 256 19.60 -15.89 -11.98
CA GLN A 256 19.53 -15.38 -10.60
C GLN A 256 19.27 -16.49 -9.58
N ASN A 257 18.43 -17.50 -9.93
CA ASN A 257 18.19 -18.65 -9.06
C ASN A 257 19.45 -19.50 -8.88
N LYS A 258 20.23 -19.71 -9.95
CA LYS A 258 21.52 -20.41 -9.88
C LYS A 258 22.54 -19.60 -9.08
N THR A 259 22.59 -18.29 -9.26
CA THR A 259 23.45 -17.39 -8.48
C THR A 259 23.11 -17.46 -6.99
N LEU A 260 21.81 -17.41 -6.62
CA LEU A 260 21.39 -17.53 -5.22
C LEU A 260 21.76 -18.88 -4.60
N ALA A 261 21.62 -19.96 -5.36
CA ALA A 261 22.02 -21.30 -4.92
C ALA A 261 23.54 -21.39 -4.69
N ALA A 262 24.35 -20.84 -5.60
CA ALA A 262 25.80 -20.78 -5.45
C ALA A 262 26.23 -19.94 -4.24
N ILE A 263 25.56 -18.80 -3.96
CA ILE A 263 25.79 -18.00 -2.76
C ILE A 263 25.51 -18.83 -1.49
N ALA A 264 24.37 -19.53 -1.44
CA ALA A 264 24.01 -20.35 -0.30
C ALA A 264 24.98 -21.51 -0.08
N GLU A 265 25.49 -22.14 -1.14
CA GLU A 265 26.50 -23.18 -1.10
C GLU A 265 27.86 -22.64 -0.62
N HIS A 266 28.32 -21.51 -1.18
CA HIS A 266 29.56 -20.84 -0.78
C HIS A 266 29.63 -20.55 0.73
N TYR A 267 28.53 -20.12 1.32
CA TYR A 267 28.45 -19.76 2.73
C TYR A 267 27.93 -20.88 3.65
N ALA A 268 27.72 -22.10 3.15
CA ALA A 268 27.12 -23.20 3.94
C ALA A 268 27.86 -23.46 5.26
N ASP A 269 29.18 -23.53 5.22
CA ASP A 269 30.04 -23.83 6.38
C ASP A 269 30.65 -22.57 7.01
N ARG A 270 30.50 -21.41 6.40
CA ARG A 270 31.09 -20.13 6.82
C ARG A 270 30.07 -18.99 6.83
N LYS A 271 28.90 -19.22 7.37
CA LYS A 271 27.74 -18.29 7.36
C LYS A 271 28.05 -16.89 7.86
N HIS A 272 29.02 -16.73 8.77
CA HIS A 272 29.45 -15.43 9.27
C HIS A 272 30.08 -14.55 8.18
N ARG A 273 30.73 -15.13 7.17
CA ARG A 273 31.31 -14.33 6.07
C ARG A 273 30.25 -13.72 5.15
N PHE A 274 29.04 -14.28 5.16
CA PHE A 274 27.89 -13.65 4.48
C PHE A 274 27.58 -12.24 4.99
N GLU A 275 28.02 -11.87 6.18
CA GLU A 275 27.87 -10.54 6.76
C GLU A 275 28.52 -9.45 5.87
N LEU A 276 29.66 -9.75 5.27
CA LEU A 276 30.35 -8.83 4.37
C LEU A 276 29.61 -8.65 3.04
N LEU A 277 29.09 -9.74 2.47
CA LEU A 277 28.21 -9.66 1.29
C LEU A 277 26.94 -8.89 1.62
N ALA A 278 26.34 -9.13 2.77
CA ALA A 278 25.12 -8.44 3.20
C ALA A 278 25.32 -6.92 3.32
N GLU A 279 26.46 -6.48 3.86
CA GLU A 279 26.83 -5.07 3.87
C GLU A 279 26.92 -4.50 2.44
N HIS A 280 27.55 -5.23 1.53
CA HIS A 280 27.67 -4.85 0.13
C HIS A 280 26.30 -4.72 -0.56
N VAL A 281 25.41 -5.66 -0.29
CA VAL A 281 24.02 -5.63 -0.80
C VAL A 281 23.27 -4.41 -0.29
N VAL A 282 23.38 -4.09 1.01
CA VAL A 282 22.75 -2.90 1.59
C VAL A 282 23.32 -1.62 0.97
N GLN A 283 24.63 -1.55 0.75
CA GLN A 283 25.27 -0.43 0.05
C GLN A 283 24.66 -0.24 -1.34
N ASP A 284 24.52 -1.31 -2.14
CA ASP A 284 23.93 -1.24 -3.49
C ASP A 284 22.48 -0.76 -3.44
N VAL A 285 21.65 -1.30 -2.54
CA VAL A 285 20.25 -0.90 -2.36
C VAL A 285 20.13 0.59 -2.02
N VAL A 286 20.94 1.06 -1.08
CA VAL A 286 20.93 2.45 -0.61
C VAL A 286 21.40 3.41 -1.69
N THR A 287 22.53 3.11 -2.35
CA THR A 287 23.10 3.99 -3.38
C THR A 287 22.24 4.03 -4.65
N THR A 288 21.64 2.91 -5.02
CA THR A 288 20.67 2.85 -6.14
C THR A 288 19.43 3.70 -5.86
N SER A 289 19.05 3.87 -4.58
CA SER A 289 17.98 4.77 -4.15
C SER A 289 18.38 6.25 -4.09
N GLY A 290 19.61 6.60 -4.47
CA GLY A 290 20.12 7.98 -4.50
C GLY A 290 20.56 8.52 -3.14
N MET A 291 20.82 7.64 -2.16
CA MET A 291 21.35 8.03 -0.85
C MET A 291 22.84 7.69 -0.73
N ASP A 292 23.58 8.50 0.05
CA ASP A 292 24.98 8.26 0.32
C ASP A 292 25.15 7.24 1.45
N TYR A 293 25.87 6.15 1.18
CA TYR A 293 26.22 5.11 2.15
C TYR A 293 27.72 5.13 2.47
N VAL A 294 28.03 5.21 3.76
CA VAL A 294 29.40 5.10 4.26
C VAL A 294 29.57 3.72 4.93
N ARG A 295 30.50 2.93 4.40
CA ARG A 295 30.84 1.62 4.96
C ARG A 295 31.52 1.79 6.30
N GLY A 296 31.05 1.08 7.31
CA GLY A 296 31.65 1.01 8.63
C GLY A 296 32.50 -0.25 8.82
N TRP A 297 32.04 -1.21 9.61
CA TRP A 297 32.76 -2.43 9.96
C TRP A 297 31.83 -3.62 10.18
N ILE A 298 32.42 -4.82 10.15
CA ILE A 298 31.81 -6.07 10.57
C ILE A 298 32.01 -6.20 12.10
N THR A 299 30.99 -6.63 12.82
CA THR A 299 31.07 -6.79 14.27
C THR A 299 31.66 -8.15 14.65
N PRO A 300 32.43 -8.26 15.75
CA PRO A 300 32.99 -9.53 16.21
C PRO A 300 31.89 -10.48 16.71
N ARG A 301 32.03 -11.78 16.44
CA ARG A 301 31.08 -12.83 16.83
C ARG A 301 30.73 -12.93 18.33
N SER A 302 31.67 -12.56 19.21
CA SER A 302 31.52 -12.70 20.65
C SER A 302 30.98 -11.48 21.37
N ALA A 303 30.88 -10.34 20.67
CA ALA A 303 30.47 -9.04 21.24
C ALA A 303 29.61 -8.26 20.22
N ASP A 304 28.82 -8.97 19.47
CA ASP A 304 28.07 -8.46 18.33
C ASP A 304 26.97 -7.43 18.71
N GLY A 305 26.69 -7.28 20.01
CA GLY A 305 25.57 -6.40 20.42
C GLY A 305 24.29 -6.68 19.63
N GLY A 306 24.32 -7.76 18.79
CA GLY A 306 23.31 -8.25 17.89
C GLY A 306 23.17 -7.51 16.57
N ALA A 307 24.24 -6.93 16.10
CA ALA A 307 24.43 -6.50 14.73
C ALA A 307 25.56 -7.32 14.11
N ASP A 308 25.48 -7.57 12.83
CA ASP A 308 26.53 -8.26 12.08
C ASP A 308 27.43 -7.26 11.34
N PHE A 309 26.87 -6.11 10.93
CA PHE A 309 27.65 -5.03 10.33
C PHE A 309 27.06 -3.66 10.68
N ILE A 310 27.92 -2.63 10.61
CA ILE A 310 27.58 -1.24 10.88
C ILE A 310 27.90 -0.41 9.64
N GLY A 311 26.98 0.47 9.29
CA GLY A 311 27.14 1.49 8.25
C GLY A 311 26.57 2.83 8.69
N ARG A 312 26.66 3.83 7.81
CA ARG A 312 26.10 5.16 8.01
C ARG A 312 25.40 5.65 6.74
N LEU A 313 24.25 6.26 6.90
CA LEU A 313 23.57 6.98 5.84
C LEU A 313 23.81 8.48 6.05
N ASP A 314 24.31 9.16 5.02
CA ASP A 314 24.45 10.60 4.99
C ASP A 314 23.30 11.19 4.13
N ILE A 315 22.51 12.08 4.73
CA ILE A 315 21.33 12.68 4.11
C ILE A 315 21.51 14.18 4.09
N GLY A 316 21.50 14.79 2.91
CA GLY A 316 21.69 16.24 2.74
C GLY A 316 23.13 16.68 2.93
N GLN A 317 23.35 18.01 2.95
CA GLN A 317 24.68 18.61 3.04
C GLN A 317 24.68 19.85 3.95
N GLY A 318 25.83 20.17 4.53
CA GLY A 318 26.02 21.34 5.40
C GLY A 318 25.06 21.35 6.60
N LEU A 319 24.45 22.49 6.91
CA LEU A 319 23.48 22.61 8.02
C LEU A 319 22.17 21.83 7.78
N GLY A 320 21.85 21.51 6.52
CA GLY A 320 20.71 20.65 6.17
C GLY A 320 21.05 19.16 6.18
N GLY A 321 22.29 18.79 6.51
CA GLY A 321 22.75 17.41 6.53
C GLY A 321 22.49 16.73 7.87
N THR A 322 22.20 15.43 7.82
CA THR A 322 22.13 14.55 8.99
C THR A 322 22.76 13.20 8.70
N ARG A 323 23.21 12.53 9.75
CA ARG A 323 23.84 11.21 9.68
C ARG A 323 23.04 10.21 10.51
N LEU A 324 22.73 9.05 9.93
CA LEU A 324 22.00 7.99 10.60
C LEU A 324 22.87 6.74 10.69
N VAL A 325 22.91 6.12 11.85
CA VAL A 325 23.56 4.80 12.01
C VAL A 325 22.72 3.75 11.33
N LEU A 326 23.35 2.92 10.51
CA LEU A 326 22.74 1.72 9.96
C LEU A 326 23.28 0.49 10.68
N LEU A 327 22.35 -0.26 11.30
CA LEU A 327 22.62 -1.52 12.00
C LEU A 327 22.13 -2.66 11.13
N GLY A 328 23.04 -3.50 10.64
CA GLY A 328 22.73 -4.60 9.73
C GLY A 328 22.76 -5.97 10.41
N GLN A 329 21.84 -6.83 10.03
CA GLN A 329 21.78 -8.25 10.39
C GLN A 329 21.76 -9.08 9.11
N ALA A 330 22.54 -10.15 9.08
CA ALA A 330 22.70 -11.05 7.94
C ALA A 330 22.34 -12.49 8.27
N LYS A 331 21.57 -13.13 7.39
CA LYS A 331 21.19 -14.54 7.55
C LYS A 331 21.30 -15.31 6.24
N CYS A 332 22.27 -16.22 6.16
CA CYS A 332 22.33 -17.20 5.09
C CYS A 332 21.42 -18.38 5.46
N GLU A 333 20.24 -18.41 4.87
CA GLU A 333 19.15 -19.38 5.13
C GLU A 333 18.79 -20.13 3.83
N LYS A 334 18.07 -21.24 3.96
CA LYS A 334 17.53 -21.95 2.79
C LYS A 334 16.48 -21.08 2.09
N ALA A 335 16.61 -20.86 0.79
CA ALA A 335 15.70 -20.02 -0.02
C ALA A 335 14.22 -20.45 0.03
N SER A 336 13.93 -21.71 0.43
CA SER A 336 12.57 -22.26 0.53
C SER A 336 11.87 -21.99 1.87
N VAL A 337 12.60 -21.53 2.90
CA VAL A 337 12.07 -21.37 4.27
C VAL A 337 12.00 -19.87 4.60
N PRO A 338 10.83 -19.32 4.98
CA PRO A 338 10.72 -17.91 5.30
C PRO A 338 11.55 -17.54 6.54
N THR A 339 12.12 -16.35 6.53
CA THR A 339 12.84 -15.80 7.69
C THR A 339 11.90 -15.65 8.88
N ASN A 340 12.37 -16.06 10.07
CA ASN A 340 11.60 -15.99 11.30
C ASN A 340 11.49 -14.55 11.82
N GLY A 341 10.26 -14.08 12.04
CA GLY A 341 9.96 -12.73 12.55
C GLY A 341 10.65 -12.39 13.88
N ASN A 342 10.86 -13.37 14.77
CA ASN A 342 11.56 -13.17 16.03
C ASN A 342 13.02 -12.64 15.85
N HIS A 343 13.65 -12.97 14.74
CA HIS A 343 14.99 -12.43 14.44
C HIS A 343 14.93 -10.95 14.07
N ILE A 344 13.91 -10.55 13.32
CA ILE A 344 13.67 -9.15 12.95
C ILE A 344 13.33 -8.33 14.19
N ALA A 345 12.43 -8.83 15.05
CA ALA A 345 12.07 -8.17 16.30
C ALA A 345 13.29 -7.95 17.22
N ARG A 346 14.23 -8.91 17.28
CA ARG A 346 15.50 -8.75 18.01
C ARG A 346 16.39 -7.66 17.41
N THR A 347 16.46 -7.54 16.09
CA THR A 347 17.21 -6.47 15.43
C THR A 347 16.59 -5.11 15.72
N VAL A 348 15.26 -5.02 15.59
CA VAL A 348 14.52 -3.79 15.89
C VAL A 348 14.68 -3.34 17.33
N ALA A 349 14.64 -4.27 18.32
CA ALA A 349 14.80 -3.96 19.73
C ALA A 349 16.16 -3.29 20.08
N ARG A 350 17.12 -3.33 19.16
CA ARG A 350 18.46 -2.73 19.34
C ARG A 350 18.59 -1.35 18.68
N LEU A 351 17.61 -0.99 17.83
CA LEU A 351 17.62 0.31 17.18
C LEU A 351 17.39 1.42 18.20
N ARG A 352 18.23 2.43 18.15
CA ARG A 352 18.10 3.63 18.95
C ARG A 352 17.47 4.74 18.13
N ARG A 353 17.09 5.83 18.76
CA ARG A 353 16.61 7.02 18.06
C ARG A 353 17.68 7.51 17.07
N GLY A 354 17.28 7.73 15.82
CA GLY A 354 18.20 8.12 14.74
C GLY A 354 18.99 6.95 14.13
N TRP A 355 18.59 5.71 14.40
CA TRP A 355 19.16 4.51 13.80
C TRP A 355 18.19 3.87 12.83
N ILE A 356 18.73 3.21 11.80
CA ILE A 356 17.96 2.44 10.83
C ILE A 356 18.50 1.01 10.84
N GLY A 357 17.59 0.04 10.75
CA GLY A 357 17.93 -1.37 10.61
C GLY A 357 18.05 -1.79 9.15
N ALA A 358 18.84 -2.84 8.88
CA ALA A 358 18.80 -3.60 7.65
C ALA A 358 18.84 -5.09 7.99
N TYR A 359 17.93 -5.87 7.45
CA TYR A 359 17.94 -7.32 7.59
C TYR A 359 18.07 -7.96 6.21
N VAL A 360 19.17 -8.65 5.97
CA VAL A 360 19.51 -9.28 4.70
C VAL A 360 19.44 -10.79 4.82
N THR A 361 18.71 -11.44 3.92
CA THR A 361 18.59 -12.90 3.91
C THR A 361 18.72 -13.45 2.50
N THR A 362 19.25 -14.66 2.36
CA THR A 362 19.17 -15.47 1.13
C THR A 362 17.78 -16.10 0.90
N SER A 363 16.86 -15.88 1.84
CA SER A 363 15.48 -16.37 1.83
C SER A 363 14.48 -15.27 1.47
N PHE A 364 13.28 -15.31 2.05
CA PHE A 364 12.20 -14.34 1.87
C PHE A 364 11.48 -14.06 3.19
N PHE A 365 10.73 -12.97 3.23
CA PHE A 365 9.90 -12.57 4.36
C PHE A 365 8.44 -12.91 4.09
N SER A 366 7.80 -13.63 5.01
CA SER A 366 6.37 -13.91 4.90
C SER A 366 5.54 -12.62 5.01
N ARG A 367 4.34 -12.59 4.41
CA ARG A 367 3.45 -11.43 4.51
C ARG A 367 3.14 -11.00 5.95
N PRO A 368 2.88 -11.92 6.92
CA PRO A 368 2.70 -11.52 8.32
C PRO A 368 3.90 -10.77 8.90
N VAL A 369 5.12 -11.22 8.62
CA VAL A 369 6.36 -10.57 9.08
C VAL A 369 6.51 -9.17 8.49
N GLN A 370 6.25 -9.01 7.19
CA GLN A 370 6.27 -7.69 6.54
C GLN A 370 5.20 -6.76 7.12
N ALA A 371 3.99 -7.30 7.36
CA ALA A 371 2.90 -6.54 7.94
C ALA A 371 3.23 -6.05 9.36
N GLU A 372 3.86 -6.87 10.19
CA GLU A 372 4.31 -6.48 11.53
C GLU A 372 5.32 -5.31 11.47
N VAL A 373 6.32 -5.40 10.58
CA VAL A 373 7.30 -4.33 10.37
C VAL A 373 6.62 -3.02 9.95
N ILE A 374 5.62 -3.11 9.05
CA ILE A 374 4.87 -1.95 8.56
C ILE A 374 3.96 -1.36 9.64
N ASP A 375 3.23 -2.20 10.37
CA ASP A 375 2.25 -1.77 11.38
C ASP A 375 2.92 -1.12 12.60
N ASP A 376 4.06 -1.64 12.98
CA ASP A 376 4.84 -1.13 14.11
C ASP A 376 5.77 0.03 13.72
N GLU A 377 5.75 0.42 12.42
CA GLU A 377 6.56 1.53 11.87
C GLU A 377 8.05 1.37 12.15
N TYR A 378 8.55 0.12 12.15
CA TYR A 378 9.96 -0.11 12.40
C TYR A 378 10.84 0.42 11.28
N PRO A 379 11.85 1.25 11.58
CA PRO A 379 12.77 1.79 10.59
C PRO A 379 13.79 0.73 10.16
N ILE A 380 13.34 -0.34 9.49
CA ILE A 380 14.17 -1.46 9.05
C ILE A 380 13.93 -1.81 7.58
N MET A 381 14.99 -1.95 6.82
CA MET A 381 14.98 -2.45 5.45
C MET A 381 14.98 -3.98 5.47
N LEU A 382 14.10 -4.59 4.69
CA LEU A 382 14.03 -6.04 4.49
C LEU A 382 14.56 -6.38 3.09
N VAL A 383 15.68 -7.11 3.01
CA VAL A 383 16.35 -7.45 1.76
C VAL A 383 16.35 -8.96 1.58
N GLY A 384 15.58 -9.44 0.60
CA GLY A 384 15.40 -10.88 0.30
C GLY A 384 16.36 -11.42 -0.75
N GLY A 385 16.27 -12.74 -0.99
CA GLY A 385 17.19 -13.48 -1.85
C GLY A 385 17.27 -13.00 -3.29
N ALA A 386 16.17 -12.52 -3.88
CA ALA A 386 16.19 -11.96 -5.25
C ALA A 386 17.11 -10.75 -5.34
N GLN A 387 17.04 -9.84 -4.36
CA GLN A 387 17.90 -8.65 -4.32
C GLN A 387 19.37 -9.03 -4.09
N VAL A 388 19.62 -10.00 -3.20
CA VAL A 388 20.99 -10.52 -2.98
C VAL A 388 21.58 -11.06 -4.27
N ALA A 389 20.85 -11.91 -5.00
CA ALA A 389 21.32 -12.47 -6.27
C ALA A 389 21.54 -11.40 -7.34
N SER A 390 20.62 -10.42 -7.44
CA SER A 390 20.71 -9.32 -8.40
C SER A 390 21.95 -8.44 -8.15
N THR A 391 22.23 -8.10 -6.90
CA THR A 391 23.41 -7.31 -6.53
C THR A 391 24.71 -8.06 -6.86
N VAL A 392 24.78 -9.36 -6.57
CA VAL A 392 25.96 -10.17 -6.91
C VAL A 392 26.18 -10.22 -8.41
N GLU A 393 25.12 -10.46 -9.21
CA GLU A 393 25.24 -10.47 -10.67
C GLU A 393 25.71 -9.12 -11.24
N LYS A 394 25.18 -8.01 -10.69
CA LYS A 394 25.59 -6.65 -11.06
C LYS A 394 27.06 -6.42 -10.75
N ALA A 395 27.49 -6.73 -9.52
CA ALA A 395 28.87 -6.56 -9.09
C ALA A 395 29.86 -7.44 -9.90
N MET A 396 29.49 -8.70 -10.18
CA MET A 396 30.27 -9.57 -11.04
C MET A 396 30.41 -9.01 -12.47
N PHE A 397 29.34 -8.44 -13.03
CA PHE A 397 29.38 -7.81 -14.34
C PHE A 397 30.32 -6.62 -14.37
N GLU A 398 30.31 -5.78 -13.34
CA GLU A 398 31.17 -4.59 -13.22
C GLU A 398 32.66 -4.94 -13.17
N VAL A 399 33.02 -6.07 -12.54
CA VAL A 399 34.41 -6.52 -12.45
C VAL A 399 34.81 -7.57 -13.49
N GLY A 400 33.88 -7.94 -14.39
CA GLY A 400 34.11 -8.97 -15.41
C GLY A 400 34.25 -10.39 -14.88
N ALA A 401 33.72 -10.68 -13.70
CA ALA A 401 33.74 -12.02 -13.12
C ALA A 401 32.65 -12.92 -13.73
N HIS A 402 32.97 -14.19 -13.95
CA HIS A 402 32.04 -15.17 -14.54
C HIS A 402 31.69 -16.32 -13.60
N ASP A 403 32.44 -16.51 -12.51
CA ASP A 403 32.24 -17.55 -11.52
C ASP A 403 31.87 -16.93 -10.17
N VAL A 404 30.73 -17.37 -9.61
CA VAL A 404 30.18 -16.82 -8.36
C VAL A 404 31.07 -17.18 -7.18
N ASP A 405 31.56 -18.42 -7.09
CA ASP A 405 32.37 -18.89 -5.97
C ASP A 405 33.72 -18.15 -5.93
N ALA A 406 34.36 -17.98 -7.09
CA ALA A 406 35.60 -17.22 -7.20
C ALA A 406 35.41 -15.75 -6.80
N TYR A 407 34.33 -15.10 -7.24
CA TYR A 407 34.00 -13.73 -6.87
C TYR A 407 33.78 -13.56 -5.36
N LEU A 408 33.01 -14.47 -4.76
CA LEU A 408 32.73 -14.44 -3.33
C LEU A 408 33.99 -14.77 -2.51
N GLY A 409 34.83 -15.68 -3.01
CA GLY A 409 36.11 -15.99 -2.41
C GLY A 409 37.07 -14.80 -2.34
N GLU A 410 37.10 -13.97 -3.40
CA GLU A 410 37.85 -12.72 -3.41
C GLU A 410 37.27 -11.69 -2.41
N LEU A 411 35.95 -11.54 -2.40
CA LEU A 411 35.27 -10.68 -1.42
C LEU A 411 35.61 -11.08 0.02
N ASP A 412 35.57 -12.37 0.31
CA ASP A 412 35.83 -12.93 1.64
C ASP A 412 37.26 -12.67 2.15
N THR A 413 38.22 -12.39 1.28
CA THR A 413 39.60 -12.03 1.70
C THR A 413 39.64 -10.77 2.54
N GLN A 414 38.67 -9.87 2.35
CA GLN A 414 38.57 -8.59 3.08
C GLN A 414 37.94 -8.75 4.47
N TYR A 415 37.33 -9.91 4.81
CA TYR A 415 36.52 -10.06 6.00
C TYR A 415 37.27 -9.71 7.28
N GLU A 416 38.44 -10.32 7.51
CA GLU A 416 39.21 -10.13 8.74
C GLU A 416 39.67 -8.66 8.92
N GLU A 417 39.99 -7.97 7.84
CA GLU A 417 40.37 -6.55 7.86
C GLU A 417 39.21 -5.64 8.19
N ARG A 418 37.97 -6.11 7.99
CA ARG A 418 36.75 -5.33 8.25
C ARG A 418 36.18 -5.52 9.64
N VAL A 419 36.64 -6.54 10.39
CA VAL A 419 36.14 -6.81 11.76
C VAL A 419 36.75 -5.76 12.73
N ARG A 420 35.90 -5.07 13.49
CA ARG A 420 36.28 -4.04 14.46
C ARG A 420 35.49 -4.13 15.76
N PHE A 421 36.17 -3.92 16.88
CA PHE A 421 35.56 -3.73 18.20
C PHE A 421 35.27 -2.25 18.44
N ARG A 422 34.12 -1.78 17.92
CA ARG A 422 33.71 -0.36 18.09
C ARG A 422 32.19 -0.33 18.41
N GLN A 423 31.80 0.68 19.16
CA GLN A 423 30.36 0.91 19.40
C GLN A 423 29.70 1.45 18.13
N PRO A 424 28.48 0.98 17.75
CA PRO A 424 27.83 1.39 16.50
C PRO A 424 27.71 2.92 16.32
N SER A 425 27.51 3.66 17.40
CA SER A 425 27.41 5.13 17.37
C SER A 425 28.71 5.84 16.98
N GLU A 426 29.85 5.16 17.09
CA GLU A 426 31.16 5.78 16.76
C GLU A 426 31.31 6.06 15.26
N ILE A 427 30.50 5.40 14.40
CA ILE A 427 30.52 5.70 12.95
C ILE A 427 30.07 7.14 12.62
N LEU A 428 29.39 7.79 13.55
CA LEU A 428 28.97 9.18 13.40
C LEU A 428 30.18 10.16 13.56
N LEU A 429 31.29 9.68 14.11
CA LEU A 429 32.52 10.45 14.32
C LEU A 429 33.46 10.39 13.10
N ASP A 430 33.26 9.36 12.26
CA ASP A 430 34.01 9.18 11.02
C ASP A 430 33.39 10.05 9.92
#